data_6b2f0c9b847a71f03c13201884d83792
#
_entry.id   6b2f0c9b847a71f03c13201884d83792
#
_cell.length_a   1.000
_cell.length_b   1.000
_cell.length_c   1.000
_cell.angle_alpha   90.00
_cell.angle_beta   90.00
_cell.angle_gamma   90.00
#
_symmetry.space_group_name_H-M   'P 1'
#
loop_
_entity.id
_entity.type
_entity.pdbx_description
1 polymer ?
#
loop_
_entity_poly.entity_id
_entity_poly.type
_entity_poly.pdbx_seq_one_letter_code
_entity_poly.pdbx_strand_id
1 'polypeptide(L)'
;IQAISQHSLPLNDANLNKIVDAIGNAKIVMIGEASHGTSEFYTIRAELSKKLIEQQGFQLIAVEGDWPSTQAVNRYVKGYSVEGATAKDVLMKAFHRWPTWMWANEEVATFTEWLKEFNINREEKIGFYGIDLYSLFESIDEVLKFLSNNPKHQVDLEHAKKAFTCFEPYNRMPEHYALSAAHFSDECISEVASLLRSLRNHKEQYSSKEEEDLNVVMNALVAKNAESYYREMMSDEKSWNTRDYHMVEAIHELRKYY
;
A
#
# COMPACT_ATOMS: atom_id res chain seq x y z
N ILE A 1 15.16 -19.26 -28.57
CA ILE A 1 14.82 -18.03 -29.32
C ILE A 1 13.76 -18.34 -30.38
N GLN A 2 13.96 -19.28 -31.32
CA GLN A 2 13.02 -19.62 -32.38
C GLN A 2 11.61 -20.00 -31.87
N ALA A 3 11.51 -20.83 -30.82
CA ALA A 3 10.22 -21.20 -30.23
C ALA A 3 9.49 -20.00 -29.60
N ILE A 4 10.22 -19.12 -28.93
CA ILE A 4 9.64 -17.89 -28.37
C ILE A 4 9.12 -17.00 -29.49
N SER A 5 9.91 -16.78 -30.54
CA SER A 5 9.54 -15.94 -31.67
C SER A 5 8.30 -16.46 -32.43
N GLN A 6 8.12 -17.79 -32.48
CA GLN A 6 6.96 -18.43 -33.15
C GLN A 6 5.67 -18.33 -32.34
N HIS A 7 5.76 -18.16 -31.00
CA HIS A 7 4.60 -18.14 -30.11
C HIS A 7 4.38 -16.77 -29.43
N SER A 8 5.25 -15.77 -29.68
CA SER A 8 5.06 -14.42 -29.19
C SER A 8 4.11 -13.62 -30.06
N LEU A 9 3.34 -12.77 -29.42
CA LEU A 9 2.46 -11.80 -30.09
C LEU A 9 2.92 -10.39 -29.73
N PRO A 10 2.85 -9.43 -30.69
CA PRO A 10 3.16 -8.04 -30.38
C PRO A 10 2.17 -7.51 -29.33
N LEU A 11 2.68 -6.73 -28.37
CA LEU A 11 1.85 -6.04 -27.38
C LEU A 11 1.15 -4.85 -28.07
N ASN A 12 -0.08 -5.08 -28.47
CA ASN A 12 -1.00 -4.07 -29.00
C ASN A 12 -2.39 -4.25 -28.36
N ASP A 13 -3.28 -3.33 -28.60
CA ASP A 13 -4.62 -3.32 -28.01
C ASP A 13 -5.39 -4.63 -28.22
N ALA A 14 -5.36 -5.17 -29.44
CA ALA A 14 -6.03 -6.43 -29.77
C ALA A 14 -5.48 -7.64 -29.00
N ASN A 15 -4.16 -7.68 -28.75
CA ASN A 15 -3.54 -8.76 -28.01
C ASN A 15 -3.65 -8.56 -26.49
N LEU A 16 -3.74 -7.32 -26.00
CA LEU A 16 -4.11 -7.05 -24.61
C LEU A 16 -5.52 -7.56 -24.29
N ASN A 17 -6.48 -7.41 -25.23
CA ASN A 17 -7.83 -7.97 -25.06
C ASN A 17 -7.79 -9.50 -24.94
N LYS A 18 -6.95 -10.19 -25.71
CA LYS A 18 -6.78 -11.66 -25.56
C LYS A 18 -6.24 -12.05 -24.19
N ILE A 19 -5.36 -11.22 -23.57
CA ILE A 19 -4.89 -11.46 -22.22
C ILE A 19 -6.05 -11.30 -21.24
N VAL A 20 -6.85 -10.24 -21.37
CA VAL A 20 -8.03 -10.01 -20.54
C VAL A 20 -9.04 -11.16 -20.66
N ASP A 21 -9.30 -11.63 -21.87
CA ASP A 21 -10.17 -12.78 -22.11
C ASP A 21 -9.65 -14.07 -21.45
N ALA A 22 -8.32 -14.29 -21.52
CA ALA A 22 -7.68 -15.46 -20.93
C ALA A 22 -7.68 -15.44 -19.38
N ILE A 23 -7.75 -14.26 -18.75
CA ILE A 23 -7.88 -14.08 -17.29
C ILE A 23 -9.22 -14.65 -16.79
N GLY A 24 -10.28 -14.54 -17.60
CA GLY A 24 -11.59 -15.12 -17.32
C GLY A 24 -12.18 -14.64 -15.99
N ASN A 25 -12.52 -15.57 -15.11
CA ASN A 25 -13.16 -15.29 -13.82
C ASN A 25 -12.18 -15.13 -12.65
N ALA A 26 -10.89 -14.90 -12.90
CA ALA A 26 -9.89 -14.73 -11.85
C ALA A 26 -10.25 -13.53 -10.95
N LYS A 27 -10.09 -13.71 -9.64
CA LYS A 27 -10.38 -12.66 -8.63
C LYS A 27 -9.16 -11.83 -8.28
N ILE A 28 -7.98 -12.31 -8.61
CA ILE A 28 -6.70 -11.64 -8.41
C ILE A 28 -5.88 -11.82 -9.67
N VAL A 29 -5.34 -10.73 -10.18
CA VAL A 29 -4.40 -10.71 -11.31
C VAL A 29 -3.10 -10.09 -10.83
N MET A 30 -2.00 -10.81 -10.95
CA MET A 30 -0.68 -10.32 -10.60
C MET A 30 0.08 -9.93 -11.85
N ILE A 31 0.47 -8.66 -11.92
CA ILE A 31 1.19 -8.07 -13.04
C ILE A 31 2.59 -7.68 -12.54
N GLY A 32 3.59 -8.48 -12.90
CA GLY A 32 4.97 -8.24 -12.51
C GLY A 32 5.73 -7.32 -13.47
N GLU A 33 7.00 -7.12 -13.18
CA GLU A 33 7.95 -6.42 -14.05
C GLU A 33 9.34 -7.06 -13.95
N ALA A 34 10.16 -6.89 -14.99
CA ALA A 34 11.52 -7.42 -15.00
C ALA A 34 12.52 -6.48 -14.32
N SER A 35 12.25 -5.16 -14.31
CA SER A 35 13.04 -4.15 -13.63
C SER A 35 12.22 -2.90 -13.40
N HIS A 36 12.50 -2.17 -12.31
CA HIS A 36 11.93 -0.84 -12.09
C HIS A 36 12.42 0.19 -13.10
N GLY A 37 11.62 1.22 -13.37
CA GLY A 37 12.04 2.39 -14.17
C GLY A 37 11.99 2.21 -15.68
N THR A 38 11.41 1.15 -16.20
CA THR A 38 11.17 0.98 -17.64
C THR A 38 9.78 1.49 -17.99
N SER A 39 9.72 2.59 -18.77
CA SER A 39 8.47 3.28 -19.15
C SER A 39 7.41 2.34 -19.74
N GLU A 40 7.83 1.42 -20.63
CA GLU A 40 6.95 0.46 -21.29
C GLU A 40 6.25 -0.48 -20.29
N PHE A 41 6.92 -0.86 -19.21
CA PHE A 41 6.29 -1.68 -18.17
C PHE A 41 5.16 -0.93 -17.47
N TYR A 42 5.36 0.34 -17.12
CA TYR A 42 4.33 1.16 -16.52
C TYR A 42 3.15 1.39 -17.48
N THR A 43 3.46 1.70 -18.74
CA THR A 43 2.43 1.92 -19.77
C THR A 43 1.58 0.67 -19.99
N ILE A 44 2.20 -0.51 -20.17
CA ILE A 44 1.47 -1.76 -20.40
C ILE A 44 0.67 -2.19 -19.17
N ARG A 45 1.23 -2.04 -17.96
CA ARG A 45 0.48 -2.30 -16.72
C ARG A 45 -0.72 -1.39 -16.58
N ALA A 46 -0.56 -0.10 -16.90
CA ALA A 46 -1.66 0.85 -16.89
C ALA A 46 -2.78 0.45 -17.86
N GLU A 47 -2.44 0.16 -19.12
CA GLU A 47 -3.42 -0.23 -20.15
C GLU A 47 -4.13 -1.55 -19.79
N LEU A 48 -3.39 -2.54 -19.30
CA LEU A 48 -3.99 -3.79 -18.85
C LEU A 48 -4.91 -3.57 -17.63
N SER A 49 -4.49 -2.75 -16.67
CA SER A 49 -5.29 -2.41 -15.49
C SER A 49 -6.58 -1.69 -15.87
N LYS A 50 -6.54 -0.74 -16.81
CA LYS A 50 -7.74 -0.07 -17.34
C LYS A 50 -8.73 -1.09 -17.89
N LYS A 51 -8.26 -1.99 -18.76
CA LYS A 51 -9.12 -3.04 -19.34
C LYS A 51 -9.70 -3.98 -18.29
N LEU A 52 -8.94 -4.38 -17.29
CA LEU A 52 -9.41 -5.21 -16.18
C LEU A 52 -10.51 -4.51 -15.38
N ILE A 53 -10.35 -3.22 -15.12
CA ILE A 53 -11.34 -2.40 -14.43
C ILE A 53 -12.61 -2.25 -15.28
N GLU A 54 -12.47 -1.86 -16.54
CA GLU A 54 -13.59 -1.56 -17.44
C GLU A 54 -14.37 -2.81 -17.87
N GLN A 55 -13.67 -3.91 -18.16
CA GLN A 55 -14.25 -5.08 -18.81
C GLN A 55 -14.53 -6.23 -17.84
N GLN A 56 -13.73 -6.36 -16.77
CA GLN A 56 -13.83 -7.47 -15.81
C GLN A 56 -14.30 -7.02 -14.41
N GLY A 57 -14.48 -5.71 -14.20
CA GLY A 57 -15.03 -5.18 -12.96
C GLY A 57 -14.08 -5.26 -11.76
N PHE A 58 -12.77 -5.24 -11.97
CA PHE A 58 -11.81 -5.13 -10.86
C PHE A 58 -12.00 -3.81 -10.12
N GLN A 59 -12.02 -3.84 -8.79
CA GLN A 59 -12.41 -2.72 -7.93
C GLN A 59 -11.23 -2.08 -7.19
N LEU A 60 -10.07 -2.73 -7.18
CA LEU A 60 -8.89 -2.18 -6.51
C LEU A 60 -7.60 -2.52 -7.24
N ILE A 61 -6.63 -1.64 -7.05
CA ILE A 61 -5.25 -1.80 -7.48
C ILE A 61 -4.39 -1.85 -6.22
N ALA A 62 -3.58 -2.89 -6.11
CA ALA A 62 -2.59 -3.05 -5.05
C ALA A 62 -1.19 -2.98 -5.66
N VAL A 63 -0.32 -2.14 -5.09
CA VAL A 63 1.02 -1.89 -5.63
C VAL A 63 2.11 -2.12 -4.59
N GLU A 64 3.29 -2.49 -5.03
CA GLU A 64 4.52 -2.53 -4.23
C GLU A 64 4.92 -1.09 -3.84
N GLY A 65 4.28 -0.57 -2.82
CA GLY A 65 4.45 0.79 -2.34
C GLY A 65 3.94 0.91 -0.91
N ASP A 66 4.48 1.88 -0.18
CA ASP A 66 4.08 2.09 1.22
C ASP A 66 2.63 2.55 1.35
N TRP A 67 1.95 2.01 2.34
CA TRP A 67 0.56 2.34 2.61
C TRP A 67 0.30 3.84 2.78
N PRO A 68 1.02 4.61 3.65
CA PRO A 68 0.75 6.04 3.83
C PRO A 68 0.90 6.85 2.54
N SER A 69 1.93 6.56 1.74
CA SER A 69 2.17 7.26 0.47
C SER A 69 1.07 6.99 -0.54
N THR A 70 0.67 5.73 -0.70
CA THR A 70 -0.39 5.36 -1.64
C THR A 70 -1.77 5.80 -1.17
N GLN A 71 -1.98 5.99 0.13
CA GLN A 71 -3.24 6.53 0.65
C GLN A 71 -3.51 7.96 0.15
N ALA A 72 -2.48 8.78 -0.04
CA ALA A 72 -2.65 10.10 -0.68
C ALA A 72 -3.13 9.95 -2.13
N VAL A 73 -2.60 9.00 -2.88
CA VAL A 73 -3.03 8.68 -4.25
C VAL A 73 -4.47 8.15 -4.25
N ASN A 74 -4.79 7.22 -3.33
CA ASN A 74 -6.14 6.67 -3.19
C ASN A 74 -7.18 7.77 -2.92
N ARG A 75 -6.88 8.71 -2.02
CA ARG A 75 -7.75 9.85 -1.74
C ARG A 75 -7.93 10.72 -2.98
N TYR A 76 -6.87 10.96 -3.74
CA TYR A 76 -6.93 11.73 -4.98
C TYR A 76 -7.82 11.08 -6.03
N VAL A 77 -7.63 9.80 -6.32
CA VAL A 77 -8.42 9.10 -7.34
C VAL A 77 -9.89 8.94 -6.94
N LYS A 78 -10.17 8.92 -5.64
CA LYS A 78 -11.55 8.91 -5.11
C LYS A 78 -12.20 10.29 -5.01
N GLY A 79 -11.45 11.35 -5.30
CA GLY A 79 -11.94 12.73 -5.28
C GLY A 79 -12.04 13.34 -3.88
N TYR A 80 -11.31 12.81 -2.90
CA TYR A 80 -11.18 13.40 -1.57
C TYR A 80 -10.11 14.50 -1.56
N SER A 81 -10.13 15.34 -0.52
CA SER A 81 -9.14 16.42 -0.39
C SER A 81 -7.74 15.86 -0.14
N VAL A 82 -6.77 16.32 -0.92
CA VAL A 82 -5.35 16.00 -0.81
C VAL A 82 -4.49 17.22 -1.11
N GLU A 83 -3.22 17.18 -0.72
CA GLU A 83 -2.22 18.16 -1.16
C GLU A 83 -1.76 17.89 -2.59
N GLY A 84 -2.16 18.73 -3.53
CA GLY A 84 -1.79 18.63 -4.93
C GLY A 84 -2.97 18.91 -5.85
N ALA A 85 -2.74 19.69 -6.89
CA ALA A 85 -3.77 20.03 -7.87
C ALA A 85 -3.91 18.96 -8.95
N THR A 86 -2.81 18.24 -9.25
CA THR A 86 -2.70 17.23 -10.29
C THR A 86 -2.20 15.92 -9.71
N ALA A 87 -2.39 14.80 -10.42
CA ALA A 87 -1.81 13.52 -10.05
C ALA A 87 -0.30 13.59 -9.87
N LYS A 88 0.38 14.32 -10.77
CA LYS A 88 1.83 14.54 -10.68
C LYS A 88 2.22 15.20 -9.36
N ASP A 89 1.53 16.26 -8.94
CA ASP A 89 1.80 16.92 -7.67
C ASP A 89 1.60 15.99 -6.48
N VAL A 90 0.52 15.19 -6.51
CA VAL A 90 0.24 14.21 -5.45
C VAL A 90 1.30 13.13 -5.38
N LEU A 91 1.69 12.56 -6.51
CA LEU A 91 2.72 11.52 -6.57
C LEU A 91 4.08 12.04 -6.09
N MET A 92 4.48 13.24 -6.52
CA MET A 92 5.76 13.84 -6.09
C MET A 92 5.81 14.13 -4.59
N LYS A 93 4.67 14.50 -3.99
CA LYS A 93 4.57 14.72 -2.54
C LYS A 93 4.49 13.42 -1.75
N ALA A 94 3.78 12.43 -2.27
CA ALA A 94 3.56 11.16 -1.61
C ALA A 94 4.82 10.26 -1.61
N PHE A 95 5.55 10.22 -2.72
CA PHE A 95 6.70 9.33 -2.90
C PHE A 95 8.01 10.14 -2.84
N HIS A 96 8.39 10.57 -1.65
CA HIS A 96 9.60 11.36 -1.40
C HIS A 96 10.81 10.51 -0.96
N ARG A 97 10.61 9.22 -0.60
CA ARG A 97 11.68 8.28 -0.28
C ARG A 97 12.24 7.65 -1.56
N TRP A 98 13.56 7.48 -1.62
CA TRP A 98 14.21 6.80 -2.75
C TRP A 98 13.78 5.32 -2.86
N PRO A 99 13.48 4.82 -4.07
CA PRO A 99 13.52 5.49 -5.37
C PRO A 99 12.19 6.19 -5.70
N THR A 100 12.18 7.52 -5.64
CA THR A 100 10.98 8.35 -5.85
C THR A 100 10.31 8.10 -7.20
N TRP A 101 11.11 7.89 -8.25
CA TRP A 101 10.68 7.67 -9.63
C TRP A 101 9.92 6.35 -9.84
N MET A 102 9.97 5.43 -8.88
CA MET A 102 9.26 4.14 -9.00
C MET A 102 7.76 4.35 -9.17
N TRP A 103 7.18 5.30 -8.45
CA TRP A 103 5.77 5.66 -8.56
C TRP A 103 5.52 7.11 -8.98
N ALA A 104 6.44 8.05 -8.69
CA ALA A 104 6.34 9.43 -9.12
C ALA A 104 6.95 9.63 -10.52
N ASN A 105 6.28 9.08 -11.54
CA ASN A 105 6.65 9.19 -12.94
C ASN A 105 5.44 9.58 -13.80
N GLU A 106 5.67 9.94 -15.07
CA GLU A 106 4.63 10.47 -15.97
C GLU A 106 3.59 9.41 -16.33
N GLU A 107 3.99 8.15 -16.48
CA GLU A 107 3.10 7.05 -16.83
C GLU A 107 2.10 6.78 -15.71
N VAL A 108 2.59 6.75 -14.46
CA VAL A 108 1.73 6.59 -13.29
C VAL A 108 0.86 7.83 -13.08
N ALA A 109 1.37 9.05 -13.33
CA ALA A 109 0.57 10.27 -13.24
C ALA A 109 -0.60 10.23 -14.26
N THR A 110 -0.33 9.85 -15.50
CA THR A 110 -1.34 9.68 -16.54
C THR A 110 -2.39 8.65 -16.16
N PHE A 111 -1.97 7.51 -15.62
CA PHE A 111 -2.88 6.48 -15.14
C PHE A 111 -3.73 6.94 -13.95
N THR A 112 -3.14 7.68 -13.03
CA THR A 112 -3.81 8.22 -11.84
C THR A 112 -4.87 9.26 -12.21
N GLU A 113 -4.59 10.14 -13.19
CA GLU A 113 -5.61 11.07 -13.72
C GLU A 113 -6.77 10.32 -14.36
N TRP A 114 -6.48 9.35 -15.22
CA TRP A 114 -7.52 8.51 -15.82
C TRP A 114 -8.39 7.84 -14.74
N LEU A 115 -7.77 7.28 -13.71
CA LEU A 115 -8.49 6.59 -12.63
C LEU A 115 -9.38 7.56 -11.83
N LYS A 116 -8.92 8.77 -11.60
CA LYS A 116 -9.73 9.83 -10.97
C LYS A 116 -10.94 10.17 -11.82
N GLU A 117 -10.74 10.42 -13.13
CA GLU A 117 -11.84 10.70 -14.06
C GLU A 117 -12.83 9.55 -14.12
N PHE A 118 -12.34 8.31 -14.20
CA PHE A 118 -13.15 7.10 -14.19
C PHE A 118 -14.02 6.99 -12.92
N ASN A 119 -13.52 7.46 -11.78
CA ASN A 119 -14.22 7.42 -10.49
C ASN A 119 -15.26 8.53 -10.30
N ILE A 120 -15.31 9.61 -11.11
CA ILE A 120 -16.14 10.79 -10.86
C ILE A 120 -17.61 10.42 -10.61
N ASN A 121 -18.18 9.60 -11.48
CA ASN A 121 -19.61 9.27 -11.47
C ASN A 121 -19.89 7.86 -10.91
N ARG A 122 -18.93 7.24 -10.22
CA ARG A 122 -19.09 5.90 -9.65
C ARG A 122 -19.50 5.99 -8.18
N GLU A 123 -20.49 5.22 -7.80
CA GLU A 123 -20.88 5.01 -6.41
C GLU A 123 -19.79 4.20 -5.70
N GLU A 124 -19.40 3.07 -6.28
CA GLU A 124 -18.27 2.25 -5.83
C GLU A 124 -17.01 2.65 -6.59
N LYS A 125 -16.14 3.39 -5.92
CA LYS A 125 -14.92 3.93 -6.50
C LYS A 125 -13.79 2.92 -6.47
N ILE A 126 -13.05 2.85 -7.56
CA ILE A 126 -11.83 2.03 -7.65
C ILE A 126 -10.77 2.60 -6.73
N GLY A 127 -10.17 1.73 -5.89
CA GLY A 127 -9.12 2.12 -4.96
C GLY A 127 -7.72 1.87 -5.50
N PHE A 128 -6.74 2.62 -4.95
CA PHE A 128 -5.31 2.48 -5.23
C PHE A 128 -4.55 2.39 -3.91
N TYR A 129 -3.96 1.24 -3.61
CA TYR A 129 -3.41 0.92 -2.31
C TYR A 129 -1.99 0.36 -2.39
N GLY A 130 -1.14 0.74 -1.43
CA GLY A 130 0.16 0.13 -1.20
C GLY A 130 0.05 -1.09 -0.31
N ILE A 131 0.88 -2.07 -0.58
CA ILE A 131 0.94 -3.31 0.21
C ILE A 131 2.33 -3.61 0.75
N ASP A 132 3.24 -2.63 0.75
CA ASP A 132 4.58 -2.75 1.29
C ASP A 132 4.67 -2.26 2.75
N LEU A 133 5.78 -2.56 3.43
CA LEU A 133 5.91 -2.39 4.88
C LEU A 133 7.04 -1.45 5.33
N TYR A 134 7.72 -0.76 4.44
CA TYR A 134 8.90 0.03 4.82
C TYR A 134 8.60 1.31 5.62
N SER A 135 7.35 1.74 5.71
CA SER A 135 6.90 2.98 6.33
C SER A 135 6.60 2.85 7.82
N LEU A 136 7.48 2.21 8.62
CA LEU A 136 7.27 2.01 10.05
C LEU A 136 6.85 3.30 10.77
N PHE A 137 7.67 4.34 10.69
CA PHE A 137 7.45 5.58 11.44
C PHE A 137 6.35 6.44 10.85
N GLU A 138 6.20 6.48 9.53
CA GLU A 138 5.10 7.18 8.87
C GLU A 138 3.74 6.54 9.23
N SER A 139 3.71 5.22 9.31
CA SER A 139 2.50 4.49 9.72
C SER A 139 2.17 4.71 11.20
N ILE A 140 3.17 4.80 12.08
CA ILE A 140 3.00 5.20 13.48
C ILE A 140 2.37 6.59 13.55
N ASP A 141 2.89 7.57 12.81
CA ASP A 141 2.38 8.94 12.80
C ASP A 141 0.91 8.99 12.33
N GLU A 142 0.56 8.26 11.28
CA GLU A 142 -0.83 8.21 10.79
C GLU A 142 -1.80 7.58 11.81
N VAL A 143 -1.39 6.53 12.53
CA VAL A 143 -2.19 5.97 13.63
C VAL A 143 -2.40 7.00 14.73
N LEU A 144 -1.34 7.65 15.21
CA LEU A 144 -1.43 8.65 16.28
C LEU A 144 -2.26 9.86 15.86
N LYS A 145 -2.07 10.35 14.65
CA LYS A 145 -2.83 11.46 14.07
C LYS A 145 -4.33 11.14 13.99
N PHE A 146 -4.69 9.96 13.46
CA PHE A 146 -6.08 9.54 13.39
C PHE A 146 -6.73 9.49 14.77
N LEU A 147 -6.08 8.83 15.73
CA LEU A 147 -6.62 8.66 17.08
C LEU A 147 -6.70 9.97 17.87
N SER A 148 -5.78 10.91 17.62
CA SER A 148 -5.78 12.22 18.30
C SER A 148 -6.90 13.17 17.83
N ASN A 149 -7.42 12.95 16.63
CA ASN A 149 -8.42 13.83 16.04
C ASN A 149 -9.83 13.64 16.60
N ASN A 150 -10.08 12.59 17.39
CA ASN A 150 -11.40 12.34 17.94
C ASN A 150 -11.35 11.92 19.42
N PRO A 151 -11.99 12.68 20.33
CA PRO A 151 -12.02 12.34 21.77
C PRO A 151 -12.57 10.93 22.09
N LYS A 152 -13.39 10.35 21.22
CA LYS A 152 -13.89 8.99 21.39
C LYS A 152 -12.79 7.92 21.30
N HIS A 153 -11.67 8.24 20.69
CA HIS A 153 -10.54 7.34 20.49
C HIS A 153 -9.48 7.46 21.61
N GLN A 154 -9.76 8.16 22.70
CA GLN A 154 -8.76 8.45 23.74
C GLN A 154 -8.13 7.19 24.34
N VAL A 155 -8.88 6.12 24.54
CA VAL A 155 -8.36 4.85 25.09
C VAL A 155 -7.37 4.22 24.11
N ASP A 156 -7.71 4.18 22.82
CA ASP A 156 -6.81 3.65 21.80
C ASP A 156 -5.60 4.56 21.55
N LEU A 157 -5.77 5.88 21.68
CA LEU A 157 -4.66 6.84 21.58
C LEU A 157 -3.63 6.61 22.70
N GLU A 158 -4.05 6.44 23.95
CA GLU A 158 -3.13 6.16 25.07
C GLU A 158 -2.47 4.79 24.89
N HIS A 159 -3.20 3.80 24.39
CA HIS A 159 -2.61 2.50 24.05
C HIS A 159 -1.57 2.62 22.93
N ALA A 160 -1.88 3.39 21.87
CA ALA A 160 -0.96 3.62 20.75
C ALA A 160 0.32 4.34 21.20
N LYS A 161 0.20 5.42 21.98
CA LYS A 161 1.35 6.14 22.54
C LYS A 161 2.26 5.19 23.33
N LYS A 162 1.66 4.37 24.22
CA LYS A 162 2.41 3.40 25.01
C LYS A 162 3.11 2.36 24.12
N ALA A 163 2.40 1.80 23.13
CA ALA A 163 2.96 0.81 22.22
C ALA A 163 4.13 1.37 21.39
N PHE A 164 4.03 2.63 20.98
CA PHE A 164 5.04 3.25 20.11
C PHE A 164 6.22 3.90 20.85
N THR A 165 6.13 4.10 22.18
CA THR A 165 7.26 4.55 23.00
C THR A 165 8.50 3.66 22.86
N CYS A 166 8.31 2.38 22.59
CA CYS A 166 9.36 1.42 22.31
C CYS A 166 10.30 1.85 21.15
N PHE A 167 9.80 2.62 20.19
CA PHE A 167 10.58 3.07 19.02
C PHE A 167 11.26 4.43 19.20
N GLU A 168 10.94 5.19 20.26
CA GLU A 168 11.49 6.53 20.48
C GLU A 168 13.03 6.59 20.51
N PRO A 169 13.75 5.60 21.11
CA PRO A 169 15.20 5.64 21.18
C PRO A 169 15.90 5.60 19.81
N TYR A 170 15.21 5.21 18.76
CA TYR A 170 15.83 4.94 17.45
C TYR A 170 15.77 6.13 16.47
N ASN A 171 15.38 7.32 16.92
CA ASN A 171 15.41 8.58 16.16
C ASN A 171 14.75 8.48 14.78
N ARG A 172 13.68 7.69 14.63
CA ARG A 172 12.96 7.44 13.38
C ARG A 172 13.83 6.78 12.28
N MET A 173 14.83 6.01 12.68
CA MET A 173 15.70 5.25 11.78
C MET A 173 15.46 3.75 11.99
N PRO A 174 14.69 3.08 11.12
CA PRO A 174 14.36 1.67 11.30
C PRO A 174 15.58 0.75 11.37
N GLU A 175 16.67 1.14 10.69
CA GLU A 175 17.94 0.43 10.71
C GLU A 175 18.60 0.45 12.10
N HIS A 176 18.42 1.53 12.87
CA HIS A 176 18.89 1.62 14.25
C HIS A 176 18.12 0.66 15.16
N TYR A 177 16.79 0.54 14.94
CA TYR A 177 15.98 -0.47 15.60
C TYR A 177 16.48 -1.88 15.27
N ALA A 178 16.69 -2.17 13.99
CA ALA A 178 17.19 -3.48 13.52
C ALA A 178 18.51 -3.87 14.21
N LEU A 179 19.46 -2.94 14.28
CA LEU A 179 20.75 -3.15 14.96
C LEU A 179 20.58 -3.42 16.45
N SER A 180 19.72 -2.64 17.14
CA SER A 180 19.46 -2.83 18.56
C SER A 180 18.80 -4.18 18.85
N ALA A 181 17.75 -4.51 18.12
CA ALA A 181 17.03 -5.77 18.26
C ALA A 181 17.93 -7.00 18.04
N ALA A 182 18.86 -6.91 17.08
CA ALA A 182 19.82 -7.98 16.81
C ALA A 182 20.84 -8.20 17.95
N HIS A 183 21.20 -7.15 18.70
CA HIS A 183 22.25 -7.22 19.72
C HIS A 183 21.74 -7.30 21.15
N PHE A 184 20.59 -6.68 21.43
CA PHE A 184 20.06 -6.48 22.79
C PHE A 184 18.72 -7.16 23.05
N SER A 185 18.17 -7.88 22.06
CA SER A 185 16.86 -8.54 22.16
C SER A 185 15.71 -7.57 22.48
N ASP A 186 15.83 -6.31 22.09
CA ASP A 186 14.76 -5.33 22.23
C ASP A 186 13.64 -5.67 21.24
N GLU A 187 12.43 -5.89 21.76
CA GLU A 187 11.27 -6.26 20.95
C GLU A 187 10.08 -5.36 21.25
N CYS A 188 9.51 -4.77 20.20
CA CYS A 188 8.30 -3.94 20.29
C CYS A 188 7.04 -4.69 19.84
N ILE A 189 7.18 -5.93 19.39
CA ILE A 189 6.14 -6.67 18.69
C ILE A 189 4.88 -6.93 19.54
N SER A 190 5.03 -7.22 20.83
CA SER A 190 3.89 -7.56 21.71
C SER A 190 2.95 -6.39 21.89
N GLU A 191 3.49 -5.19 22.11
CA GLU A 191 2.74 -3.95 22.27
C GLU A 191 2.03 -3.54 20.98
N VAL A 192 2.74 -3.57 19.87
CA VAL A 192 2.17 -3.19 18.55
C VAL A 192 1.12 -4.21 18.10
N ALA A 193 1.35 -5.51 18.33
CA ALA A 193 0.35 -6.54 18.03
C ALA A 193 -0.91 -6.41 18.92
N SER A 194 -0.74 -6.01 20.18
CA SER A 194 -1.85 -5.70 21.08
C SER A 194 -2.66 -4.50 20.59
N LEU A 195 -1.97 -3.44 20.17
CA LEU A 195 -2.62 -2.27 19.58
C LEU A 195 -3.43 -2.63 18.33
N LEU A 196 -2.83 -3.37 17.39
CA LEU A 196 -3.54 -3.80 16.18
C LEU A 196 -4.82 -4.60 16.50
N ARG A 197 -4.77 -5.49 17.49
CA ARG A 197 -5.98 -6.22 17.95
C ARG A 197 -7.04 -5.28 18.50
N SER A 198 -6.64 -4.27 19.31
CA SER A 198 -7.53 -3.26 19.85
C SER A 198 -8.23 -2.50 18.72
N LEU A 199 -7.48 -1.98 17.77
CA LEU A 199 -8.01 -1.22 16.64
C LEU A 199 -8.97 -2.05 15.77
N ARG A 200 -8.64 -3.32 15.51
CA ARG A 200 -9.54 -4.24 14.77
C ARG A 200 -10.86 -4.48 15.50
N ASN A 201 -10.84 -4.57 16.82
CA ASN A 201 -12.04 -4.77 17.63
C ASN A 201 -12.92 -3.51 17.70
N HIS A 202 -12.33 -2.34 17.58
CA HIS A 202 -13.00 -1.05 17.68
C HIS A 202 -13.33 -0.43 16.31
N LYS A 203 -12.96 -1.05 15.21
CA LYS A 203 -13.11 -0.46 13.86
C LYS A 203 -14.53 0.04 13.55
N GLU A 204 -15.57 -0.65 14.04
CA GLU A 204 -16.98 -0.22 13.86
C GLU A 204 -17.30 1.09 14.59
N GLN A 205 -16.49 1.48 15.57
CA GLN A 205 -16.63 2.75 16.31
C GLN A 205 -15.97 3.92 15.58
N TYR A 206 -15.07 3.61 14.63
CA TYR A 206 -14.34 4.61 13.85
C TYR A 206 -15.12 5.13 12.65
N SER A 207 -16.35 4.66 12.45
CA SER A 207 -17.29 5.04 11.39
C SER A 207 -16.86 6.27 10.59
N SER A 208 -16.25 6.08 9.45
CA SER A 208 -15.75 7.18 8.64
C SER A 208 -16.35 7.18 7.25
N LYS A 209 -16.40 8.37 6.67
CA LYS A 209 -16.89 8.57 5.31
C LYS A 209 -15.81 8.34 4.25
N GLU A 210 -14.54 8.16 4.65
CA GLU A 210 -13.39 8.20 3.77
C GLU A 210 -12.39 7.06 4.02
N GLU A 211 -12.88 5.88 4.41
CA GLU A 211 -12.06 4.69 4.69
C GLU A 211 -11.04 4.89 5.84
N GLU A 212 -11.33 5.80 6.77
CA GLU A 212 -10.40 6.10 7.88
C GLU A 212 -10.22 4.90 8.80
N ASP A 213 -11.26 4.09 9.00
CA ASP A 213 -11.22 2.84 9.74
C ASP A 213 -10.28 1.80 9.09
N LEU A 214 -10.33 1.65 7.77
CA LEU A 214 -9.39 0.84 7.02
C LEU A 214 -7.97 1.42 7.15
N ASN A 215 -7.83 2.73 6.99
CA ASN A 215 -6.53 3.40 7.02
C ASN A 215 -5.81 3.21 8.36
N VAL A 216 -6.49 3.38 9.50
CA VAL A 216 -5.87 3.19 10.81
C VAL A 216 -5.47 1.74 11.07
N VAL A 217 -6.31 0.78 10.68
CA VAL A 217 -6.01 -0.66 10.83
C VAL A 217 -4.82 -1.05 9.96
N MET A 218 -4.77 -0.57 8.72
CA MET A 218 -3.67 -0.89 7.81
C MET A 218 -2.35 -0.26 8.25
N ASN A 219 -2.34 0.99 8.73
CA ASN A 219 -1.13 1.58 9.30
C ASN A 219 -0.63 0.83 10.54
N ALA A 220 -1.53 0.36 11.42
CA ALA A 220 -1.15 -0.48 12.55
C ALA A 220 -0.63 -1.86 12.11
N LEU A 221 -1.17 -2.43 11.04
CA LEU A 221 -0.68 -3.67 10.44
C LEU A 221 0.73 -3.47 9.86
N VAL A 222 0.96 -2.37 9.13
CA VAL A 222 2.29 -2.01 8.64
C VAL A 222 3.27 -1.88 9.80
N ALA A 223 2.94 -1.11 10.86
CA ALA A 223 3.81 -0.92 12.01
C ALA A 223 4.19 -2.26 12.69
N LYS A 224 3.22 -3.17 12.86
CA LYS A 224 3.47 -4.51 13.41
C LYS A 224 4.40 -5.35 12.53
N ASN A 225 4.15 -5.40 11.22
CA ASN A 225 4.90 -6.27 10.32
C ASN A 225 6.27 -5.66 9.94
N ALA A 226 6.37 -4.33 9.89
CA ALA A 226 7.63 -3.62 9.74
C ALA A 226 8.55 -3.85 10.95
N GLU A 227 8.01 -3.85 12.17
CA GLU A 227 8.79 -4.24 13.37
C GLU A 227 9.43 -5.60 13.18
N SER A 228 8.63 -6.62 12.82
CA SER A 228 9.15 -7.98 12.62
C SER A 228 10.18 -8.02 11.48
N TYR A 229 9.93 -7.33 10.38
CA TYR A 229 10.86 -7.24 9.26
C TYR A 229 12.21 -6.65 9.66
N TYR A 230 12.20 -5.47 10.32
CA TYR A 230 13.44 -4.81 10.72
C TYR A 230 14.19 -5.59 11.80
N ARG A 231 13.48 -6.24 12.72
CA ARG A 231 14.08 -7.14 13.71
C ARG A 231 14.78 -8.35 13.07
N GLU A 232 14.22 -8.89 12.00
CA GLU A 232 14.77 -10.05 11.28
C GLU A 232 15.81 -9.66 10.21
N MET A 233 15.84 -8.41 9.76
CA MET A 233 16.68 -7.93 8.66
C MET A 233 18.19 -8.18 8.88
N MET A 234 18.63 -8.14 10.13
CA MET A 234 20.04 -8.37 10.48
C MET A 234 20.38 -9.84 10.69
N SER A 235 19.40 -10.74 10.73
CA SER A 235 19.60 -12.14 11.11
C SER A 235 19.44 -13.14 9.99
N ASP A 236 19.08 -12.72 8.76
CA ASP A 236 19.07 -13.56 7.57
C ASP A 236 17.81 -13.42 6.66
N GLU A 237 17.68 -14.34 5.69
CA GLU A 237 16.67 -14.45 4.63
C GLU A 237 15.19 -14.39 5.10
N LYS A 238 14.93 -14.51 6.39
CA LYS A 238 13.56 -14.50 6.97
C LYS A 238 12.82 -13.20 6.73
N SER A 239 13.52 -12.06 6.71
CA SER A 239 12.90 -10.74 6.51
C SER A 239 12.17 -10.63 5.17
N TRP A 240 12.70 -11.24 4.11
CA TRP A 240 12.02 -11.30 2.81
C TRP A 240 10.69 -12.05 2.88
N ASN A 241 10.66 -13.19 3.58
CA ASN A 241 9.41 -13.93 3.80
C ASN A 241 8.42 -13.11 4.63
N THR A 242 8.88 -12.39 5.64
CA THR A 242 8.04 -11.49 6.45
C THR A 242 7.42 -10.38 5.60
N ARG A 243 8.18 -9.81 4.65
CA ARG A 243 7.65 -8.86 3.69
C ARG A 243 6.58 -9.48 2.77
N ASP A 244 6.86 -10.66 2.22
CA ASP A 244 5.90 -11.37 1.37
C ASP A 244 4.60 -11.70 2.12
N TYR A 245 4.70 -12.19 3.36
CA TYR A 245 3.54 -12.43 4.22
C TYR A 245 2.75 -11.16 4.52
N HIS A 246 3.45 -10.03 4.73
CA HIS A 246 2.77 -8.74 4.90
C HIS A 246 1.96 -8.36 3.67
N MET A 247 2.52 -8.47 2.46
CA MET A 247 1.81 -8.16 1.22
C MET A 247 0.54 -9.01 1.08
N VAL A 248 0.63 -10.30 1.39
CA VAL A 248 -0.53 -11.21 1.38
C VAL A 248 -1.56 -10.81 2.44
N GLU A 249 -1.13 -10.48 3.67
CA GLU A 249 -2.03 -10.04 4.75
C GLU A 249 -2.73 -8.72 4.38
N ALA A 250 -2.01 -7.77 3.78
CA ALA A 250 -2.57 -6.51 3.29
C ALA A 250 -3.64 -6.74 2.22
N ILE A 251 -3.40 -7.61 1.25
CA ILE A 251 -4.39 -8.01 0.24
C ILE A 251 -5.62 -8.64 0.91
N HIS A 252 -5.43 -9.48 1.93
CA HIS A 252 -6.55 -10.09 2.65
C HIS A 252 -7.41 -9.05 3.40
N GLU A 253 -6.80 -8.04 4.02
CA GLU A 253 -7.55 -6.96 4.67
C GLU A 253 -8.32 -6.12 3.64
N LEU A 254 -7.69 -5.76 2.52
CA LEU A 254 -8.34 -5.06 1.41
C LEU A 254 -9.54 -5.83 0.86
N ARG A 255 -9.42 -7.15 0.67
CA ARG A 255 -10.53 -8.00 0.20
C ARG A 255 -11.71 -8.14 1.17
N LYS A 256 -11.51 -7.88 2.46
CA LYS A 256 -12.62 -7.84 3.42
C LYS A 256 -13.37 -6.51 3.36
N TYR A 257 -12.71 -5.48 2.89
CA TYR A 257 -13.28 -4.15 2.75
C TYR A 257 -14.10 -4.01 1.46
N TYR A 258 -13.64 -4.65 0.38
CA TYR A 258 -14.29 -4.74 -0.93
C TYR A 258 -15.08 -6.06 -1.09
#